data_124c5f246f81d18375bf3c8fae887db6
#
_entry.id   124c5f246f81d18375bf3c8fae887db6
#
_cell.length_a   1.000
_cell.length_b   1.000
_cell.length_c   1.000
_cell.angle_alpha   90.00
_cell.angle_beta   90.00
_cell.angle_gamma   90.00
#
_symmetry.space_group_name_H-M   'P 1'
#
loop_
_entity.id
_entity.type
_entity.pdbx_description
1 polymer ?
#
loop_
_entity_poly.entity_id
_entity_poly.type
_entity_poly.pdbx_seq_one_letter_code
_entity_poly.pdbx_strand_id
1 'polypeptide(L)'
;MRLANPHSPESGFTLVEVLIAMAITAFVSVLSYQTLSTALAGIESARTESERLHEINRAFTVLSRDVRQMTNRPVRDEFGQMASAVSGGELARDPLRLTRSGWHNSTGAPRSTLQRVAYRLEEDKLLRLSYPVLDRTTAIEPTETVLIDGVKVFELRFLPSVNALEVDRNQVIDRRFWQENWVADVGFTDKIIDPPAAIEVRVILSDWGELERLYVMPSFQ
;
A
#
# COMPACT_ATOMS: atom_id res chain seq x y z
N MET A 1 -83.26 -19.49 43.05
CA MET A 1 -82.67 -20.17 41.86
C MET A 1 -81.22 -19.79 41.76
N ARG A 2 -80.35 -20.62 42.30
CA ARG A 2 -78.89 -20.39 42.25
C ARG A 2 -78.29 -21.11 41.05
N LEU A 3 -77.76 -20.37 40.12
CA LEU A 3 -77.06 -20.92 38.96
C LEU A 3 -75.63 -21.34 39.47
N ALA A 4 -75.36 -22.63 39.38
CA ALA A 4 -74.07 -23.20 39.62
C ALA A 4 -73.09 -22.81 38.48
N ASN A 5 -71.99 -22.20 38.79
CA ASN A 5 -70.91 -21.89 37.88
C ASN A 5 -70.10 -23.18 37.63
N PRO A 6 -69.96 -23.65 36.39
CA PRO A 6 -69.09 -24.82 36.13
C PRO A 6 -67.67 -24.43 36.28
N HIS A 7 -67.00 -24.94 37.31
CA HIS A 7 -65.55 -24.88 37.39
C HIS A 7 -64.94 -25.72 36.25
N SER A 8 -64.30 -25.07 35.30
CA SER A 8 -63.46 -25.73 34.32
C SER A 8 -62.30 -26.42 35.06
N PRO A 9 -61.97 -27.66 34.74
CA PRO A 9 -60.82 -28.33 35.34
C PRO A 9 -59.55 -27.61 34.95
N GLU A 10 -58.82 -27.08 35.92
CA GLU A 10 -57.43 -26.59 35.72
C GLU A 10 -56.58 -27.79 35.38
N SER A 11 -56.19 -27.91 34.11
CA SER A 11 -55.21 -28.90 33.63
C SER A 11 -53.83 -28.47 34.04
N GLY A 12 -53.23 -29.12 35.02
CA GLY A 12 -51.82 -28.89 35.40
C GLY A 12 -50.88 -29.44 34.34
N PHE A 13 -49.70 -28.80 34.17
CA PHE A 13 -48.67 -29.29 33.28
C PHE A 13 -48.15 -30.68 33.67
N THR A 14 -47.96 -31.54 32.66
CA THR A 14 -47.31 -32.84 32.87
C THR A 14 -45.78 -32.69 32.99
N LEU A 15 -45.13 -33.56 33.76
CA LEU A 15 -43.69 -33.57 33.89
C LEU A 15 -42.98 -33.76 32.52
N VAL A 16 -43.61 -34.49 31.59
CA VAL A 16 -43.09 -34.74 30.26
C VAL A 16 -43.15 -33.48 29.42
N GLU A 17 -44.19 -32.65 29.48
CA GLU A 17 -44.28 -31.35 28.79
C GLU A 17 -43.18 -30.41 29.26
N VAL A 18 -42.87 -30.33 30.53
CA VAL A 18 -41.80 -29.49 31.06
C VAL A 18 -40.42 -29.99 30.56
N LEU A 19 -40.19 -31.30 30.53
CA LEU A 19 -38.95 -31.89 30.04
C LEU A 19 -38.75 -31.61 28.52
N ILE A 20 -39.81 -31.74 27.72
CA ILE A 20 -39.76 -31.43 26.29
C ILE A 20 -39.49 -29.94 26.09
N ALA A 21 -40.18 -29.06 26.80
CA ALA A 21 -39.97 -27.62 26.73
C ALA A 21 -38.54 -27.23 27.07
N MET A 22 -37.96 -27.81 28.14
CA MET A 22 -36.57 -27.61 28.50
C MET A 22 -35.61 -28.10 27.44
N ALA A 23 -35.83 -29.30 26.86
CA ALA A 23 -34.99 -29.83 25.79
C ALA A 23 -35.02 -28.97 24.56
N ILE A 24 -36.18 -28.48 24.11
CA ILE A 24 -36.32 -27.58 22.96
C ILE A 24 -35.62 -26.23 23.26
N THR A 25 -35.82 -25.68 24.45
CA THR A 25 -35.19 -24.41 24.85
C THR A 25 -33.68 -24.53 24.86
N ALA A 26 -33.15 -25.61 25.44
CA ALA A 26 -31.72 -25.87 25.44
C ALA A 26 -31.15 -26.01 24.01
N PHE A 27 -31.83 -26.76 23.13
CA PHE A 27 -31.45 -26.93 21.74
C PHE A 27 -31.43 -25.61 20.95
N VAL A 28 -32.51 -24.81 21.08
CA VAL A 28 -32.58 -23.48 20.46
C VAL A 28 -31.49 -22.55 20.99
N SER A 29 -31.22 -22.59 22.29
CA SER A 29 -30.17 -21.78 22.91
C SER A 29 -28.78 -22.13 22.34
N VAL A 30 -28.46 -23.42 22.18
CA VAL A 30 -27.20 -23.88 21.60
C VAL A 30 -27.06 -23.43 20.14
N LEU A 31 -28.12 -23.61 19.34
CA LEU A 31 -28.12 -23.18 17.94
C LEU A 31 -27.95 -21.66 17.82
N SER A 32 -28.65 -20.89 18.65
CA SER A 32 -28.54 -19.44 18.66
C SER A 32 -27.12 -18.99 19.02
N TYR A 33 -26.52 -19.61 20.03
CA TYR A 33 -25.12 -19.33 20.42
C TYR A 33 -24.14 -19.66 19.29
N GLN A 34 -24.27 -20.83 18.65
CA GLN A 34 -23.40 -21.21 17.54
C GLN A 34 -23.52 -20.23 16.35
N THR A 35 -24.75 -19.85 16.00
CA THR A 35 -24.99 -18.89 14.91
C THR A 35 -24.34 -17.54 15.21
N LEU A 36 -24.53 -17.03 16.42
CA LEU A 36 -23.93 -15.76 16.84
C LEU A 36 -22.40 -15.83 16.85
N SER A 37 -21.84 -16.91 17.41
CA SER A 37 -20.38 -17.11 17.44
C SER A 37 -19.77 -17.16 16.04
N THR A 38 -20.39 -17.87 15.11
CA THR A 38 -19.94 -17.94 13.71
C THR A 38 -20.02 -16.56 13.04
N ALA A 39 -21.12 -15.81 13.26
CA ALA A 39 -21.27 -14.47 12.72
C ALA A 39 -20.19 -13.49 13.23
N LEU A 40 -19.91 -13.53 14.54
CA LEU A 40 -18.85 -12.70 15.14
C LEU A 40 -17.46 -13.06 14.60
N ALA A 41 -17.14 -14.34 14.45
CA ALA A 41 -15.87 -14.78 13.85
C ALA A 41 -15.74 -14.31 12.39
N GLY A 42 -16.83 -14.36 11.62
CA GLY A 42 -16.86 -13.86 10.24
C GLY A 42 -16.62 -12.34 10.16
N ILE A 43 -17.21 -11.57 11.07
CA ILE A 43 -17.00 -10.11 11.14
C ILE A 43 -15.53 -9.79 11.46
N GLU A 44 -14.92 -10.50 12.41
CA GLU A 44 -13.52 -10.27 12.79
C GLU A 44 -12.56 -10.61 11.65
N SER A 45 -12.77 -11.72 10.94
CA SER A 45 -11.98 -12.06 9.74
C SER A 45 -12.11 -11.00 8.66
N ALA A 46 -13.33 -10.57 8.33
CA ALA A 46 -13.57 -9.54 7.33
C ALA A 46 -12.93 -8.18 7.71
N ARG A 47 -12.92 -7.87 9.00
CA ARG A 47 -12.27 -6.67 9.52
C ARG A 47 -10.75 -6.71 9.32
N THR A 48 -10.10 -7.81 9.69
CA THR A 48 -8.66 -7.99 9.53
C THR A 48 -8.23 -7.88 8.06
N GLU A 49 -8.97 -8.53 7.16
CA GLU A 49 -8.71 -8.44 5.72
C GLU A 49 -8.90 -7.01 5.18
N SER A 50 -9.94 -6.31 5.65
CA SER A 50 -10.19 -4.92 5.28
C SER A 50 -9.08 -3.98 5.76
N GLU A 51 -8.61 -4.13 6.99
CA GLU A 51 -7.50 -3.35 7.55
C GLU A 51 -6.22 -3.56 6.72
N ARG A 52 -5.93 -4.80 6.32
CA ARG A 52 -4.78 -5.11 5.48
C ARG A 52 -4.90 -4.50 4.09
N LEU A 53 -6.08 -4.57 3.47
CA LEU A 53 -6.34 -3.93 2.18
C LEU A 53 -6.18 -2.40 2.24
N HIS A 54 -6.62 -1.78 3.33
CA HIS A 54 -6.42 -0.35 3.56
C HIS A 54 -4.94 0.02 3.68
N GLU A 55 -4.12 -0.80 4.34
CA GLU A 55 -2.68 -0.60 4.45
C GLU A 55 -2.01 -0.66 3.07
N ILE A 56 -2.30 -1.69 2.27
CA ILE A 56 -1.81 -1.84 0.89
C ILE A 56 -2.18 -0.60 0.06
N ASN A 57 -3.46 -0.22 0.08
CA ASN A 57 -3.94 0.93 -0.70
C ASN A 57 -3.29 2.25 -0.23
N ARG A 58 -3.05 2.43 1.05
CA ARG A 58 -2.35 3.59 1.60
C ARG A 58 -0.91 3.65 1.08
N ALA A 59 -0.18 2.54 1.08
CA ALA A 59 1.19 2.46 0.58
C ALA A 59 1.26 2.87 -0.91
N PHE A 60 0.40 2.29 -1.75
CA PHE A 60 0.34 2.64 -3.16
C PHE A 60 -0.15 4.07 -3.42
N THR A 61 -1.03 4.61 -2.57
CA THR A 61 -1.47 6.01 -2.66
C THR A 61 -0.32 6.98 -2.38
N VAL A 62 0.50 6.69 -1.38
CA VAL A 62 1.69 7.49 -1.08
C VAL A 62 2.67 7.45 -2.24
N LEU A 63 2.98 6.27 -2.78
CA LEU A 63 3.86 6.10 -3.93
C LEU A 63 3.32 6.83 -5.16
N SER A 64 2.04 6.66 -5.47
CA SER A 64 1.36 7.34 -6.59
C SER A 64 1.46 8.87 -6.47
N ARG A 65 1.25 9.40 -5.28
CA ARG A 65 1.36 10.83 -5.03
C ARG A 65 2.78 11.33 -5.23
N ASP A 66 3.78 10.61 -4.73
CA ASP A 66 5.18 10.99 -4.86
C ASP A 66 5.62 10.99 -6.34
N VAL A 67 5.22 9.97 -7.11
CA VAL A 67 5.50 9.89 -8.55
C VAL A 67 4.78 11.01 -9.32
N ARG A 68 3.50 11.24 -9.07
CA ARG A 68 2.73 12.31 -9.76
C ARG A 68 3.21 13.72 -9.44
N GLN A 69 3.81 13.92 -8.28
CA GLN A 69 4.38 15.20 -7.86
C GLN A 69 5.88 15.29 -8.16
N MET A 70 6.42 14.32 -8.90
CA MET A 70 7.81 14.35 -9.31
C MET A 70 8.11 15.64 -10.09
N THR A 71 9.30 16.18 -9.88
CA THR A 71 9.80 17.38 -10.54
C THR A 71 11.21 17.09 -11.07
N ASN A 72 11.48 17.47 -12.33
CA ASN A 72 12.81 17.28 -12.94
C ASN A 72 13.83 18.29 -12.37
N ARG A 73 14.14 18.13 -11.07
CA ARG A 73 15.13 18.92 -10.34
C ARG A 73 16.23 18.00 -9.82
N PRO A 74 17.38 17.94 -10.52
CA PRO A 74 18.57 17.26 -10.01
C PRO A 74 19.00 17.84 -8.66
N VAL A 75 19.66 17.05 -7.83
CA VAL A 75 20.10 17.43 -6.48
C VAL A 75 21.58 17.16 -6.31
N ARG A 76 22.22 17.84 -5.34
CA ARG A 76 23.57 17.46 -4.89
C ARG A 76 23.47 16.42 -3.78
N ASP A 77 24.21 15.36 -3.94
CA ASP A 77 24.31 14.33 -2.90
C ASP A 77 25.30 14.72 -1.79
N GLU A 78 25.52 13.84 -0.82
CA GLU A 78 26.45 14.05 0.31
C GLU A 78 27.92 14.15 -0.10
N PHE A 79 28.28 13.73 -1.30
CA PHE A 79 29.62 13.82 -1.88
C PHE A 79 29.79 15.05 -2.79
N GLY A 80 28.76 15.88 -2.90
CA GLY A 80 28.76 17.06 -3.76
C GLY A 80 28.49 16.75 -5.25
N GLN A 81 28.22 15.50 -5.60
CA GLN A 81 27.96 15.07 -6.97
C GLN A 81 26.50 15.36 -7.36
N MET A 82 26.30 15.63 -8.64
CA MET A 82 24.93 15.83 -9.17
C MET A 82 24.24 14.48 -9.35
N ALA A 83 23.11 14.32 -8.69
CA ALA A 83 22.23 13.17 -8.82
C ALA A 83 20.98 13.56 -9.63
N SER A 84 20.59 12.71 -10.57
CA SER A 84 19.39 12.90 -11.38
C SER A 84 18.11 13.03 -10.53
N ALA A 85 17.11 13.71 -11.08
CA ALA A 85 15.83 13.90 -10.40
C ALA A 85 15.15 12.57 -10.07
N VAL A 86 15.31 11.55 -10.93
CA VAL A 86 14.86 10.17 -10.71
C VAL A 86 16.03 9.23 -10.90
N SER A 87 16.15 8.25 -10.04
CA SER A 87 17.04 7.09 -10.19
C SER A 87 16.42 5.87 -9.54
N GLY A 88 16.71 4.67 -10.03
CA GLY A 88 16.19 3.45 -9.45
C GLY A 88 16.68 2.18 -10.13
N GLY A 89 16.18 1.03 -9.63
CA GLY A 89 16.58 -0.32 -10.03
C GLY A 89 17.63 -0.92 -9.09
N GLU A 90 18.05 -2.13 -9.39
CA GLU A 90 18.97 -2.90 -8.55
C GLU A 90 20.39 -2.29 -8.45
N LEU A 91 20.82 -1.62 -9.53
CA LEU A 91 22.13 -0.95 -9.57
C LEU A 91 22.12 0.42 -8.85
N ALA A 92 20.97 0.93 -8.49
CA ALA A 92 20.86 2.16 -7.73
C ALA A 92 21.05 1.93 -6.23
N ARG A 93 21.43 2.98 -5.50
CA ARG A 93 21.54 2.93 -4.04
C ARG A 93 20.23 2.55 -3.32
N ASP A 94 19.10 3.01 -3.86
CA ASP A 94 17.75 2.64 -3.42
C ASP A 94 16.94 2.24 -4.65
N PRO A 95 16.06 1.25 -4.56
CA PRO A 95 15.23 0.79 -5.68
C PRO A 95 14.48 1.90 -6.40
N LEU A 96 14.05 2.95 -5.68
CA LEU A 96 13.50 4.17 -6.27
C LEU A 96 13.92 5.38 -5.45
N ARG A 97 14.39 6.42 -6.13
CA ARG A 97 14.69 7.72 -5.55
C ARG A 97 14.22 8.81 -6.49
N LEU A 98 13.50 9.81 -5.98
CA LEU A 98 12.98 10.89 -6.80
C LEU A 98 12.92 12.22 -6.04
N THR A 99 12.97 13.33 -6.80
CA THR A 99 12.65 14.67 -6.31
C THR A 99 11.19 14.97 -6.58
N ARG A 100 10.45 15.41 -5.56
CA ARG A 100 9.04 15.75 -5.69
C ARG A 100 8.75 17.17 -5.21
N SER A 101 7.67 17.76 -5.71
CA SER A 101 7.06 18.99 -5.22
C SER A 101 5.98 18.72 -4.15
N GLY A 102 5.31 19.77 -3.69
CA GLY A 102 4.15 19.62 -2.81
C GLY A 102 4.48 19.28 -1.35
N TRP A 103 5.71 19.52 -0.91
CA TRP A 103 6.04 19.45 0.51
C TRP A 103 5.51 20.68 1.22
N HIS A 104 4.27 20.58 1.71
CA HIS A 104 3.58 21.70 2.35
C HIS A 104 4.36 22.26 3.55
N ASN A 105 4.55 23.57 3.56
CA ASN A 105 5.26 24.31 4.61
C ASN A 105 4.26 25.06 5.50
N SER A 106 3.61 24.32 6.40
CA SER A 106 2.62 24.87 7.32
C SER A 106 3.21 25.78 8.40
N THR A 107 4.50 25.62 8.69
CA THR A 107 5.20 26.34 9.76
C THR A 107 5.93 27.59 9.27
N GLY A 108 5.94 27.87 7.95
CA GLY A 108 6.71 28.98 7.36
C GLY A 108 8.23 28.82 7.53
N ALA A 109 8.73 27.61 7.79
CA ALA A 109 10.16 27.36 7.96
C ALA A 109 10.94 27.72 6.69
N PRO A 110 12.19 28.21 6.77
CA PRO A 110 13.02 28.57 5.63
C PRO A 110 13.53 27.30 4.91
N ARG A 111 12.65 26.58 4.22
CA ARG A 111 12.95 25.36 3.46
C ARG A 111 12.26 25.35 2.12
N SER A 112 12.78 24.53 1.20
CA SER A 112 12.15 24.31 -0.10
C SER A 112 10.79 23.61 0.04
N THR A 113 9.88 23.86 -0.92
CA THR A 113 8.67 23.08 -1.14
C THR A 113 8.93 21.77 -1.89
N LEU A 114 10.17 21.58 -2.36
CA LEU A 114 10.66 20.35 -2.97
C LEU A 114 11.25 19.44 -1.88
N GLN A 115 11.09 18.13 -2.09
CA GLN A 115 11.59 17.11 -1.19
C GLN A 115 12.24 15.97 -1.97
N ARG A 116 13.39 15.49 -1.49
CA ARG A 116 13.96 14.22 -1.97
C ARG A 116 13.36 13.08 -1.18
N VAL A 117 12.88 12.06 -1.87
CA VAL A 117 12.35 10.83 -1.27
C VAL A 117 13.00 9.62 -1.90
N ALA A 118 13.11 8.54 -1.12
CA ALA A 118 13.56 7.24 -1.61
C ALA A 118 12.66 6.13 -1.06
N TYR A 119 12.67 5.00 -1.75
CA TYR A 119 11.97 3.78 -1.36
C TYR A 119 12.99 2.67 -1.23
N ARG A 120 12.93 1.92 -0.14
CA ARG A 120 13.86 0.84 0.16
C ARG A 120 13.11 -0.35 0.72
N LEU A 121 13.50 -1.54 0.30
CA LEU A 121 13.07 -2.79 0.92
C LEU A 121 14.12 -3.20 1.95
N GLU A 122 13.71 -3.34 3.21
CA GLU A 122 14.56 -3.75 4.32
C GLU A 122 13.76 -4.62 5.28
N GLU A 123 14.29 -5.79 5.63
CA GLU A 123 13.64 -6.74 6.55
C GLU A 123 12.14 -7.00 6.22
N ASP A 124 11.82 -7.27 4.97
CA ASP A 124 10.45 -7.48 4.48
C ASP A 124 9.52 -6.26 4.64
N LYS A 125 10.08 -5.06 4.88
CA LYS A 125 9.32 -3.80 4.99
C LYS A 125 9.66 -2.86 3.86
N LEU A 126 8.66 -2.32 3.21
CA LEU A 126 8.85 -1.23 2.27
C LEU A 126 8.90 0.09 3.04
N LEU A 127 10.07 0.68 3.07
CA LEU A 127 10.36 1.95 3.73
C LEU A 127 10.27 3.10 2.72
N ARG A 128 9.68 4.20 3.16
CA ARG A 128 9.80 5.49 2.50
C ARG A 128 10.72 6.40 3.31
N LEU A 129 11.80 6.81 2.69
CA LEU A 129 12.80 7.71 3.26
C LEU A 129 12.52 9.12 2.76
N SER A 130 12.45 10.10 3.65
CA SER A 130 12.25 11.50 3.31
C SER A 130 13.37 12.36 3.86
N TYR A 131 14.02 13.09 2.98
CA TYR A 131 15.16 13.93 3.34
C TYR A 131 14.70 15.33 3.74
N PRO A 132 15.19 15.88 4.86
CA PRO A 132 14.80 17.20 5.35
C PRO A 132 15.36 18.35 4.50
N VAL A 133 16.40 18.09 3.72
CA VAL A 133 17.01 19.05 2.79
C VAL A 133 17.16 18.42 1.41
N LEU A 134 17.06 19.27 0.38
CA LEU A 134 17.12 18.82 -1.00
C LEU A 134 18.56 18.55 -1.45
N ASP A 135 19.41 19.55 -1.34
CA ASP A 135 20.83 19.47 -1.68
C ASP A 135 21.64 19.25 -0.38
N ARG A 136 22.39 18.16 -0.31
CA ARG A 136 23.08 17.74 0.88
C ARG A 136 24.56 18.09 0.77
N THR A 137 25.11 18.65 1.82
CA THR A 137 26.56 18.95 1.93
C THR A 137 27.26 18.00 2.90
N THR A 138 26.48 17.19 3.63
CA THR A 138 26.93 16.20 4.59
C THR A 138 25.98 15.00 4.59
N ALA A 139 26.38 13.91 5.20
CA ALA A 139 25.50 12.78 5.44
C ALA A 139 24.38 13.21 6.42
N ILE A 140 23.17 13.41 5.90
CA ILE A 140 21.97 13.71 6.68
C ILE A 140 21.07 12.48 6.62
N GLU A 141 20.73 11.97 7.79
CA GLU A 141 19.80 10.84 7.89
C GLU A 141 18.39 11.24 7.46
N PRO A 142 17.74 10.45 6.60
CA PRO A 142 16.35 10.67 6.24
C PRO A 142 15.43 10.26 7.39
N THR A 143 14.22 10.82 7.40
CA THR A 143 13.14 10.28 8.21
C THR A 143 12.58 9.04 7.50
N GLU A 144 12.59 7.93 8.18
CA GLU A 144 12.07 6.65 7.69
C GLU A 144 10.61 6.44 8.11
N THR A 145 9.81 5.95 7.20
CA THR A 145 8.39 5.63 7.43
C THR A 145 8.11 4.26 6.82
N VAL A 146 7.67 3.32 7.62
CA VAL A 146 7.19 2.02 7.11
C VAL A 146 5.87 2.26 6.37
N LEU A 147 5.81 1.89 5.10
CA LEU A 147 4.61 1.98 4.28
C LEU A 147 3.77 0.71 4.38
N ILE A 148 4.43 -0.44 4.30
CA ILE A 148 3.81 -1.75 4.34
C ILE A 148 4.86 -2.78 4.75
N ASP A 149 4.45 -3.79 5.50
CA ASP A 149 5.25 -4.95 5.87
C ASP A 149 4.91 -6.19 5.02
N GLY A 150 5.66 -7.28 5.23
CA GLY A 150 5.46 -8.53 4.50
C GLY A 150 5.83 -8.47 3.01
N VAL A 151 6.63 -7.50 2.59
CA VAL A 151 7.08 -7.33 1.21
C VAL A 151 8.27 -8.24 0.95
N LYS A 152 8.13 -9.18 0.03
CA LYS A 152 9.20 -10.10 -0.40
C LYS A 152 10.00 -9.56 -1.58
N VAL A 153 9.34 -8.83 -2.47
CA VAL A 153 9.94 -8.26 -3.67
C VAL A 153 9.41 -6.85 -3.89
N PHE A 154 10.30 -5.94 -4.23
CA PHE A 154 10.00 -4.59 -4.69
C PHE A 154 10.91 -4.28 -5.88
N GLU A 155 10.37 -4.46 -7.08
CA GLU A 155 11.06 -4.28 -8.35
C GLU A 155 10.44 -3.16 -9.17
N LEU A 156 11.27 -2.52 -9.98
CA LEU A 156 10.84 -1.46 -10.86
C LEU A 156 11.31 -1.70 -12.28
N ARG A 157 10.49 -1.26 -13.24
CA ARG A 157 10.85 -1.13 -14.64
C ARG A 157 10.54 0.27 -15.12
N PHE A 158 11.39 0.79 -15.96
CA PHE A 158 11.33 2.17 -16.43
C PHE A 158 11.10 2.20 -17.93
N LEU A 159 10.06 2.91 -18.37
CA LEU A 159 9.81 3.19 -19.78
C LEU A 159 10.63 4.43 -20.18
N PRO A 160 11.63 4.30 -21.07
CA PRO A 160 12.52 5.42 -21.39
C PRO A 160 11.81 6.63 -22.00
N SER A 161 10.88 6.38 -22.93
CA SER A 161 10.10 7.41 -23.60
C SER A 161 8.75 6.87 -24.02
N VAL A 162 7.78 7.76 -24.26
CA VAL A 162 6.44 7.38 -24.76
C VAL A 162 6.54 6.65 -26.11
N ASN A 163 7.52 7.01 -26.94
CA ASN A 163 7.75 6.38 -28.25
C ASN A 163 8.23 4.92 -28.14
N ALA A 164 8.76 4.53 -26.99
CA ALA A 164 9.16 3.14 -26.70
C ALA A 164 8.00 2.29 -26.11
N LEU A 165 6.80 2.88 -25.99
CA LEU A 165 5.62 2.14 -25.56
C LEU A 165 5.08 1.35 -26.76
N GLU A 166 5.21 0.05 -26.70
CA GLU A 166 4.62 -0.88 -27.65
C GLU A 166 3.48 -1.65 -27.00
N VAL A 167 2.44 -1.89 -27.78
CA VAL A 167 1.27 -2.68 -27.36
C VAL A 167 1.10 -3.81 -28.37
N ASP A 168 1.00 -5.03 -27.88
CA ASP A 168 0.81 -6.19 -28.73
C ASP A 168 -0.61 -6.25 -29.35
N ARG A 169 -0.86 -7.26 -30.19
CA ARG A 169 -2.18 -7.46 -30.83
C ARG A 169 -3.32 -7.74 -29.85
N ASN A 170 -2.99 -8.15 -28.62
CA ASN A 170 -3.94 -8.44 -27.56
C ASN A 170 -4.12 -7.23 -26.62
N GLN A 171 -3.62 -6.06 -26.99
CA GLN A 171 -3.62 -4.84 -26.16
C GLN A 171 -2.82 -4.97 -24.85
N VAL A 172 -1.85 -5.88 -24.79
CA VAL A 172 -0.93 -6.01 -23.68
C VAL A 172 0.31 -5.17 -23.94
N ILE A 173 0.77 -4.44 -22.91
CA ILE A 173 1.98 -3.63 -22.98
C ILE A 173 3.19 -4.54 -23.16
N ASP A 174 3.96 -4.31 -24.23
CA ASP A 174 5.21 -4.99 -24.47
C ASP A 174 6.33 -4.34 -23.66
N ARG A 175 6.97 -5.12 -22.82
CA ARG A 175 7.98 -4.65 -21.88
C ARG A 175 9.43 -4.85 -22.37
N ARG A 176 9.65 -5.29 -23.63
CA ARG A 176 10.99 -5.60 -24.17
C ARG A 176 11.96 -4.43 -24.13
N PHE A 177 11.45 -3.19 -24.25
CA PHE A 177 12.26 -1.99 -24.26
C PHE A 177 12.27 -1.26 -22.91
N TRP A 178 11.67 -1.85 -21.89
CA TRP A 178 11.70 -1.30 -20.54
C TRP A 178 13.03 -1.63 -19.86
N GLN A 179 13.56 -0.66 -19.15
CA GLN A 179 14.84 -0.78 -18.45
C GLN A 179 14.60 -1.17 -16.98
N GLU A 180 15.42 -2.09 -16.47
CA GLU A 180 15.37 -2.50 -15.06
C GLU A 180 16.13 -1.53 -14.15
N ASN A 181 17.02 -0.73 -14.75
CA ASN A 181 17.83 0.24 -14.03
C ASN A 181 17.74 1.62 -14.68
N TRP A 182 17.52 2.63 -13.85
CA TRP A 182 17.49 4.03 -14.25
C TRP A 182 18.57 4.79 -13.47
N VAL A 183 19.80 4.62 -13.90
CA VAL A 183 21.00 5.21 -13.30
C VAL A 183 21.83 5.89 -14.37
N ALA A 184 22.49 7.00 -14.00
CA ALA A 184 23.46 7.59 -14.87
C ALA A 184 24.66 6.64 -15.04
N ASP A 185 25.30 6.67 -16.21
CA ASP A 185 26.45 5.83 -16.49
C ASP A 185 27.57 6.13 -15.48
N VAL A 186 28.06 5.11 -14.82
CA VAL A 186 29.04 5.18 -13.71
C VAL A 186 30.38 5.79 -14.16
N GLY A 187 30.65 5.84 -15.47
CA GLY A 187 31.86 6.42 -16.04
C GLY A 187 31.89 7.95 -16.14
N PHE A 188 30.73 8.62 -15.95
CA PHE A 188 30.60 10.08 -16.06
C PHE A 188 29.96 10.66 -14.80
N THR A 189 30.77 11.21 -13.93
CA THR A 189 30.41 11.70 -12.60
C THR A 189 29.36 12.82 -12.58
N ASP A 190 29.12 13.53 -13.70
CA ASP A 190 28.19 14.66 -13.78
C ASP A 190 27.06 14.48 -14.81
N LYS A 191 26.85 13.23 -15.31
CA LYS A 191 25.78 13.00 -16.28
C LYS A 191 24.43 12.90 -15.60
N ILE A 192 23.62 13.90 -15.79
CA ILE A 192 22.20 13.91 -15.40
C ILE A 192 21.42 13.22 -16.51
N ILE A 193 20.54 12.31 -16.13
CA ILE A 193 19.57 11.68 -17.05
C ILE A 193 18.19 12.24 -16.81
N ASP A 194 17.42 12.40 -17.88
CA ASP A 194 16.04 12.81 -17.81
C ASP A 194 15.18 11.76 -17.10
N PRO A 195 14.04 12.14 -16.53
CA PRO A 195 13.10 11.19 -15.95
C PRO A 195 12.54 10.23 -17.01
N PRO A 196 12.22 8.97 -16.65
CA PRO A 196 11.53 8.05 -17.55
C PRO A 196 10.10 8.53 -17.83
N ALA A 197 9.50 8.07 -18.92
CA ALA A 197 8.10 8.39 -19.26
C ALA A 197 7.10 7.70 -18.33
N ALA A 198 7.43 6.52 -17.83
CA ALA A 198 6.61 5.78 -16.87
C ALA A 198 7.48 4.86 -16.01
N ILE A 199 6.94 4.48 -14.86
CA ILE A 199 7.53 3.48 -13.96
C ILE A 199 6.48 2.41 -13.69
N GLU A 200 6.83 1.16 -13.92
CA GLU A 200 6.08 0.00 -13.45
C GLU A 200 6.69 -0.44 -12.12
N VAL A 201 5.83 -0.64 -11.15
CA VAL A 201 6.19 -1.10 -9.81
C VAL A 201 5.58 -2.46 -9.58
N ARG A 202 6.40 -3.45 -9.29
CA ARG A 202 6.04 -4.81 -8.95
C ARG A 202 6.35 -5.06 -7.48
N VAL A 203 5.33 -5.47 -6.73
CA VAL A 203 5.43 -5.79 -5.30
C VAL A 203 4.91 -7.20 -5.10
N ILE A 204 5.67 -8.05 -4.42
CA ILE A 204 5.19 -9.37 -3.98
C ILE A 204 5.04 -9.33 -2.47
N LEU A 205 3.82 -9.54 -2.00
CA LEU A 205 3.49 -9.65 -0.59
C LEU A 205 3.40 -11.10 -0.16
N SER A 206 3.75 -11.39 1.08
CA SER A 206 3.71 -12.74 1.65
C SER A 206 2.30 -13.31 1.79
N ASP A 207 1.31 -12.44 1.92
CA ASP A 207 -0.10 -12.74 2.21
C ASP A 207 -1.06 -12.46 1.04
N TRP A 208 -0.74 -11.49 0.18
CA TRP A 208 -1.60 -11.04 -0.94
C TRP A 208 -1.05 -11.40 -2.32
N GLY A 209 0.18 -11.95 -2.40
CA GLY A 209 0.81 -12.30 -3.67
C GLY A 209 1.31 -11.08 -4.44
N GLU A 210 1.24 -11.16 -5.77
CA GLU A 210 1.83 -10.19 -6.69
C GLU A 210 0.87 -9.05 -7.02
N LEU A 211 1.39 -7.83 -6.92
CA LEU A 211 0.70 -6.58 -7.26
C LEU A 211 1.56 -5.78 -8.23
N GLU A 212 1.02 -5.43 -9.38
CA GLU A 212 1.67 -4.54 -10.36
C GLU A 212 0.92 -3.22 -10.49
N ARG A 213 1.66 -2.12 -10.61
CA ARG A 213 1.11 -0.77 -10.84
C ARG A 213 1.98 -0.01 -11.83
N LEU A 214 1.33 0.60 -12.79
CA LEU A 214 1.96 1.49 -13.76
C LEU A 214 1.68 2.96 -13.39
N TYR A 215 2.74 3.74 -13.30
CA TYR A 215 2.70 5.17 -13.02
C TYR A 215 3.30 5.95 -14.18
N VAL A 216 2.50 6.80 -14.80
CA VAL A 216 2.99 7.75 -15.81
C VAL A 216 3.65 8.90 -15.08
N MET A 217 4.84 9.28 -15.55
CA MET A 217 5.59 10.41 -15.00
C MET A 217 5.06 11.73 -15.58
N PRO A 218 5.14 12.84 -14.83
CA PRO A 218 4.85 14.15 -15.40
C PRO A 218 5.76 14.44 -16.60
N SER A 219 5.18 14.97 -17.67
CA SER A 219 5.97 15.45 -18.82
C SER A 219 6.57 16.81 -18.49
N PHE A 220 7.86 16.95 -18.69
CA PHE A 220 8.58 18.21 -18.56
C PHE A 220 8.90 18.72 -19.97
N GLN A 221 8.30 19.83 -20.36
CA GLN A 221 8.60 20.58 -21.58
C GLN A 221 9.66 21.64 -21.28
#